data_108e2036e7bda47ae7287caf8ae6c1b2
#
_entry.id   108e2036e7bda47ae7287caf8ae6c1b2
#
_cell.length_a   1.000
_cell.length_b   1.000
_cell.length_c   1.000
_cell.angle_alpha   90.00
_cell.angle_beta   90.00
_cell.angle_gamma   90.00
#
_symmetry.space_group_name_H-M   'P 1'
#
loop_
_entity.id
_entity.type
_entity.pdbx_description
1 polymer ?
#
loop_
_entity_poly.entity_id
_entity_poly.type
_entity_poly.pdbx_seq_one_letter_code
_entity_poly.pdbx_strand_id
1 'polypeptide(L)'
;MKKFLVFITIFIATFLVLLVFRTDIQDLTLEWEKNGLPEETRIVSTGVPTKNPTALPAPSIVEFSEINLAVPFVPQAPYADWSLPYQEACEETSAILVNKFHKNESITSEIVKNEILKLVEWQKRKFGYYFHTTAEETAIMLRQYFGYKRVDVLRDITINDIKSHLLAGRPVIVPLAGQLVGNPYYRQPGPVYHMLVIKGFTKDGKFITNDVGTKRGQNYVYDANVLFNAIHDAPTGGDGWSVNNPEDYIKTGGKVIIVVYPTHN
;
A
#
# COMPACT_ATOMS: atom_id res chain seq x y z
N MET A 1 5.74 -15.34 52.71
CA MET A 1 5.22 -16.17 51.62
C MET A 1 3.81 -15.73 51.13
N LYS A 2 2.78 -15.66 51.98
CA LYS A 2 1.39 -15.31 51.53
C LYS A 2 1.29 -13.96 50.83
N LYS A 3 1.95 -12.90 51.33
CA LYS A 3 1.94 -11.56 50.69
C LYS A 3 2.60 -11.57 49.31
N PHE A 4 3.68 -12.32 49.12
CA PHE A 4 4.37 -12.47 47.84
C PHE A 4 3.51 -13.22 46.79
N LEU A 5 2.79 -14.25 47.25
CA LEU A 5 1.87 -14.99 46.37
C LEU A 5 0.71 -14.10 45.87
N VAL A 6 0.16 -13.26 46.74
CA VAL A 6 -0.90 -12.29 46.41
C VAL A 6 -0.40 -11.27 45.37
N PHE A 7 0.81 -10.75 45.51
CA PHE A 7 1.41 -9.83 44.52
C PHE A 7 1.58 -10.48 43.13
N ILE A 8 2.04 -11.74 43.10
CA ILE A 8 2.19 -12.49 41.83
C ILE A 8 0.82 -12.71 41.19
N THR A 9 -0.20 -13.07 41.95
CA THR A 9 -1.56 -13.30 41.40
C THR A 9 -2.18 -12.03 40.84
N ILE A 10 -2.02 -10.90 41.54
CA ILE A 10 -2.50 -9.60 41.06
C ILE A 10 -1.75 -9.20 39.79
N PHE A 11 -0.43 -9.37 39.74
CA PHE A 11 0.39 -9.05 38.58
C PHE A 11 -0.02 -9.90 37.36
N ILE A 12 -0.21 -11.20 37.52
CA ILE A 12 -0.66 -12.10 36.46
C ILE A 12 -2.07 -11.73 36.01
N ALA A 13 -2.98 -11.41 36.92
CA ALA A 13 -4.34 -11.01 36.60
C ALA A 13 -4.37 -9.69 35.80
N THR A 14 -3.61 -8.68 36.24
CA THR A 14 -3.48 -7.40 35.50
C THR A 14 -2.81 -7.58 34.15
N PHE A 15 -1.80 -8.43 34.03
CA PHE A 15 -1.15 -8.73 32.77
C PHE A 15 -2.08 -9.45 31.80
N LEU A 16 -2.88 -10.42 32.27
CA LEU A 16 -3.89 -11.10 31.45
C LEU A 16 -4.99 -10.14 30.99
N VAL A 17 -5.45 -9.24 31.86
CA VAL A 17 -6.42 -8.20 31.51
C VAL A 17 -5.85 -7.29 30.43
N LEU A 18 -4.60 -6.83 30.54
CA LEU A 18 -3.94 -6.00 29.53
C LEU A 18 -3.76 -6.73 28.20
N LEU A 19 -3.51 -8.05 28.22
CA LEU A 19 -3.43 -8.84 26.98
C LEU A 19 -4.79 -8.98 26.30
N VAL A 20 -5.87 -9.16 27.04
CA VAL A 20 -7.24 -9.26 26.49
C VAL A 20 -7.68 -7.94 25.84
N PHE A 21 -7.39 -6.80 26.49
CA PHE A 21 -7.77 -5.47 25.96
C PHE A 21 -6.76 -4.88 24.95
N ARG A 22 -5.64 -5.53 24.71
CA ARG A 22 -4.61 -5.01 23.79
C ARG A 22 -5.14 -4.77 22.37
N THR A 23 -5.94 -5.71 21.85
CA THR A 23 -6.54 -5.60 20.52
C THR A 23 -7.57 -4.48 20.45
N ASP A 24 -8.39 -4.33 21.49
CA ASP A 24 -9.40 -3.28 21.55
C ASP A 24 -8.76 -1.90 21.63
N ILE A 25 -7.68 -1.74 22.41
CA ILE A 25 -6.94 -0.49 22.51
C ILE A 25 -6.26 -0.16 21.16
N GLN A 26 -5.67 -1.14 20.50
CA GLN A 26 -5.08 -0.93 19.17
C GLN A 26 -6.13 -0.52 18.13
N ASP A 27 -7.30 -1.15 18.14
CA ASP A 27 -8.38 -0.81 17.22
C ASP A 27 -8.94 0.60 17.50
N LEU A 28 -9.11 0.98 18.76
CA LEU A 28 -9.52 2.33 19.14
C LEU A 28 -8.49 3.39 18.74
N THR A 29 -7.20 3.11 18.90
CA THR A 29 -6.14 4.02 18.48
C THR A 29 -6.14 4.20 16.96
N LEU A 30 -6.30 3.12 16.21
CA LEU A 30 -6.39 3.16 14.74
C LEU A 30 -7.60 3.98 14.27
N GLU A 31 -8.79 3.77 14.88
CA GLU A 31 -9.99 4.54 14.54
C GLU A 31 -9.82 6.04 14.86
N TRP A 32 -9.20 6.36 16.00
CA TRP A 32 -8.91 7.75 16.36
C TRP A 32 -7.94 8.40 15.35
N GLU A 33 -6.89 7.68 14.94
CA GLU A 33 -5.93 8.16 13.95
C GLU A 33 -6.61 8.39 12.58
N LYS A 34 -7.47 7.47 12.15
CA LYS A 34 -8.24 7.60 10.91
C LYS A 34 -9.21 8.78 10.91
N ASN A 35 -9.84 9.06 12.05
CA ASN A 35 -10.79 10.18 12.18
C ASN A 35 -10.11 11.56 12.07
N GLY A 36 -8.79 11.64 12.25
CA GLY A 36 -8.00 12.87 12.07
C GLY A 36 -7.45 13.08 10.66
N LEU A 37 -7.72 12.17 9.73
CA LEU A 37 -7.19 12.26 8.37
C LEU A 37 -7.93 13.33 7.53
N PRO A 38 -7.24 13.93 6.51
CA PRO A 38 -7.89 14.80 5.56
C PRO A 38 -8.99 14.04 4.79
N GLU A 39 -10.02 14.78 4.39
CA GLU A 39 -11.11 14.22 3.59
C GLU A 39 -10.57 13.61 2.29
N GLU A 40 -11.17 12.50 1.90
CA GLU A 40 -10.81 11.84 0.65
C GLU A 40 -11.21 12.70 -0.56
N THR A 41 -10.27 12.91 -1.48
CA THR A 41 -10.44 13.79 -2.64
C THR A 41 -10.06 13.09 -3.94
N ARG A 42 -10.62 13.61 -5.05
CA ARG A 42 -10.20 13.29 -6.42
C ARG A 42 -9.72 14.57 -7.09
N ILE A 43 -8.46 14.57 -7.48
CA ILE A 43 -7.93 15.64 -8.32
C ILE A 43 -8.32 15.31 -9.77
N VAL A 44 -9.28 16.04 -10.31
CA VAL A 44 -9.56 16.02 -11.74
C VAL A 44 -8.53 16.95 -12.38
N SER A 45 -7.61 16.39 -13.17
CA SER A 45 -6.69 17.21 -13.99
C SER A 45 -7.52 17.95 -15.01
N THR A 46 -7.94 19.17 -14.70
CA THR A 46 -8.45 20.09 -15.71
C THR A 46 -7.26 20.43 -16.61
N GLY A 47 -7.31 19.94 -17.86
CA GLY A 47 -6.27 20.23 -18.84
C GLY A 47 -5.93 21.71 -18.86
N VAL A 48 -4.65 22.03 -18.73
CA VAL A 48 -4.13 23.38 -18.85
C VAL A 48 -4.53 23.92 -20.23
N PRO A 49 -5.29 25.00 -20.33
CA PRO A 49 -5.53 25.64 -21.61
C PRO A 49 -4.19 26.23 -22.10
N THR A 50 -3.62 25.66 -23.13
CA THR A 50 -2.55 26.32 -23.89
C THR A 50 -3.12 27.53 -24.61
N LYS A 51 -3.04 28.72 -24.01
CA LYS A 51 -3.15 29.98 -24.72
C LYS A 51 -2.16 31.00 -24.15
N ASN A 52 -1.21 31.38 -25.03
CA ASN A 52 -0.33 32.55 -25.08
C ASN A 52 0.20 33.19 -23.79
N PRO A 53 1.50 33.50 -23.73
CA PRO A 53 2.16 34.10 -22.59
C PRO A 53 1.89 35.62 -22.52
N THR A 54 0.86 36.01 -21.82
CA THR A 54 0.80 37.33 -21.19
C THR A 54 1.20 37.12 -19.75
N ALA A 55 2.15 37.89 -19.25
CA ALA A 55 2.75 37.75 -17.93
C ALA A 55 1.67 37.55 -16.85
N LEU A 56 1.56 36.32 -16.37
CA LEU A 56 0.73 36.00 -15.20
C LEU A 56 1.51 36.34 -13.92
N PRO A 57 0.80 36.83 -12.86
CA PRO A 57 1.40 36.92 -11.54
C PRO A 57 1.92 35.52 -11.18
N ALA A 58 3.09 35.47 -10.52
CA ALA A 58 3.69 34.23 -10.07
C ALA A 58 2.61 33.34 -9.41
N PRO A 59 2.50 32.06 -9.80
CA PRO A 59 1.52 31.16 -9.19
C PRO A 59 1.81 31.13 -7.69
N SER A 60 0.82 31.57 -6.90
CA SER A 60 0.83 31.28 -5.48
C SER A 60 0.92 29.76 -5.37
N ILE A 61 2.06 29.27 -4.90
CA ILE A 61 2.25 27.87 -4.58
C ILE A 61 1.25 27.58 -3.46
N VAL A 62 0.11 26.97 -3.80
CA VAL A 62 -0.74 26.37 -2.77
C VAL A 62 0.07 25.19 -2.24
N GLU A 63 0.78 25.43 -1.16
CA GLU A 63 1.50 24.39 -0.45
C GLU A 63 0.47 23.47 0.20
N PHE A 64 0.07 22.43 -0.52
CA PHE A 64 -0.77 21.39 0.05
C PHE A 64 0.00 20.73 1.18
N SER A 65 -0.37 21.03 2.40
CA SER A 65 0.25 20.45 3.59
C SER A 65 -0.14 18.99 3.81
N GLU A 66 -1.20 18.53 3.13
CA GLU A 66 -1.75 17.17 3.24
C GLU A 66 -2.63 16.83 2.04
N ILE A 67 -2.82 15.54 1.78
CA ILE A 67 -3.75 15.03 0.77
C ILE A 67 -4.16 13.60 1.09
N ASN A 68 -5.40 13.23 0.74
CA ASN A 68 -5.91 11.87 0.84
C ASN A 68 -6.73 11.56 -0.42
N LEU A 69 -6.16 10.78 -1.36
CA LEU A 69 -6.85 10.42 -2.59
C LEU A 69 -7.91 9.35 -2.32
N ALA A 70 -9.09 9.51 -2.92
CA ALA A 70 -10.23 8.60 -2.75
C ALA A 70 -10.02 7.24 -3.44
N VAL A 71 -8.91 6.55 -3.14
CA VAL A 71 -8.61 5.22 -3.64
C VAL A 71 -9.50 4.22 -2.91
N PRO A 72 -10.33 3.42 -3.60
CA PRO A 72 -11.19 2.43 -2.96
C PRO A 72 -10.35 1.33 -2.29
N PHE A 73 -10.96 0.60 -1.34
CA PHE A 73 -10.26 -0.44 -0.59
C PHE A 73 -11.03 -1.75 -0.51
N VAL A 74 -10.32 -2.85 -0.75
CA VAL A 74 -10.64 -4.23 -0.37
C VAL A 74 -9.30 -4.93 -0.07
N PRO A 75 -9.20 -5.75 0.99
CA PRO A 75 -7.96 -6.48 1.27
C PRO A 75 -7.70 -7.57 0.23
N GLN A 76 -6.43 -8.00 0.09
CA GLN A 76 -6.03 -9.08 -0.83
C GLN A 76 -6.68 -10.43 -0.52
N ALA A 77 -7.09 -10.64 0.73
CA ALA A 77 -7.88 -11.80 1.15
C ALA A 77 -9.35 -11.40 1.34
N PRO A 78 -10.13 -11.26 0.23
CA PRO A 78 -11.55 -11.00 0.31
C PRO A 78 -12.22 -12.12 1.09
N TYR A 79 -13.18 -11.79 1.92
CA TYR A 79 -13.84 -12.76 2.83
C TYR A 79 -12.92 -13.40 3.88
N ALA A 80 -11.74 -12.82 4.16
CA ALA A 80 -10.73 -13.35 5.07
C ALA A 80 -10.23 -14.76 4.71
N ASP A 81 -10.30 -15.13 3.45
CA ASP A 81 -9.74 -16.38 2.91
C ASP A 81 -8.26 -16.15 2.54
N TRP A 82 -7.36 -16.64 3.37
CA TRP A 82 -5.90 -16.57 3.19
C TRP A 82 -5.32 -17.82 2.51
N SER A 83 -6.14 -18.63 1.86
CA SER A 83 -5.65 -19.70 1.00
C SER A 83 -5.02 -19.12 -0.28
N LEU A 84 -4.20 -19.91 -0.97
CA LEU A 84 -3.71 -19.51 -2.29
C LEU A 84 -4.87 -19.40 -3.30
N PRO A 85 -4.84 -18.38 -4.16
CA PRO A 85 -3.75 -17.44 -4.39
C PRO A 85 -3.79 -16.18 -3.53
N TYR A 86 -4.81 -15.96 -2.71
CA TYR A 86 -5.07 -14.69 -2.02
C TYR A 86 -3.96 -14.30 -1.02
N GLN A 87 -3.29 -15.29 -0.42
CA GLN A 87 -2.15 -15.04 0.47
C GLN A 87 -1.02 -14.28 -0.25
N GLU A 88 -0.87 -14.48 -1.55
CA GLU A 88 0.21 -13.92 -2.39
C GLU A 88 -0.30 -12.85 -3.37
N ALA A 89 -1.49 -12.26 -3.12
CA ALA A 89 -2.15 -11.38 -4.10
C ALA A 89 -2.04 -9.88 -3.77
N CYS A 90 -0.96 -9.46 -3.11
CA CYS A 90 -0.79 -8.06 -2.75
C CYS A 90 -0.51 -7.18 -3.98
N GLU A 91 0.23 -7.66 -4.96
CA GLU A 91 0.54 -6.97 -6.20
C GLU A 91 -0.71 -6.79 -7.06
N GLU A 92 -1.46 -7.89 -7.28
CA GLU A 92 -2.72 -7.86 -8.03
C GLU A 92 -3.72 -6.91 -7.39
N THR A 93 -3.88 -7.02 -6.07
CA THR A 93 -4.85 -6.19 -5.35
C THR A 93 -4.46 -4.72 -5.40
N SER A 94 -3.20 -4.38 -5.19
CA SER A 94 -2.73 -3.00 -5.31
C SER A 94 -2.96 -2.43 -6.72
N ALA A 95 -2.71 -3.22 -7.77
CA ALA A 95 -2.98 -2.85 -9.16
C ALA A 95 -4.50 -2.67 -9.41
N ILE A 96 -5.35 -3.55 -8.87
CA ILE A 96 -6.81 -3.43 -8.95
C ILE A 96 -7.30 -2.15 -8.28
N LEU A 97 -6.84 -1.83 -7.06
CA LEU A 97 -7.25 -0.61 -6.36
C LEU A 97 -6.94 0.65 -7.18
N VAL A 98 -5.71 0.74 -7.71
CA VAL A 98 -5.29 1.88 -8.54
C VAL A 98 -6.06 1.93 -9.86
N ASN A 99 -6.33 0.79 -10.50
CA ASN A 99 -7.16 0.73 -11.70
C ASN A 99 -8.58 1.23 -11.43
N LYS A 100 -9.23 0.79 -10.34
CA LYS A 100 -10.56 1.24 -9.95
C LYS A 100 -10.61 2.73 -9.62
N PHE A 101 -9.56 3.25 -8.97
CA PHE A 101 -9.42 4.68 -8.73
C PHE A 101 -9.40 5.47 -10.05
N HIS A 102 -8.54 5.12 -11.00
CA HIS A 102 -8.42 5.85 -12.26
C HIS A 102 -9.67 5.75 -13.14
N LYS A 103 -10.37 4.62 -13.10
CA LYS A 103 -11.63 4.42 -13.82
C LYS A 103 -12.86 5.02 -13.12
N ASN A 104 -12.69 5.53 -11.89
CA ASN A 104 -13.80 5.99 -11.07
C ASN A 104 -14.90 4.92 -10.86
N GLU A 105 -14.47 3.68 -10.64
CA GLU A 105 -15.34 2.53 -10.45
C GLU A 105 -15.41 2.12 -8.98
N SER A 106 -16.57 1.63 -8.57
CA SER A 106 -16.75 1.01 -7.26
C SER A 106 -16.03 -0.34 -7.17
N ILE A 107 -15.79 -0.80 -5.94
CA ILE A 107 -15.13 -2.07 -5.64
C ILE A 107 -15.92 -2.85 -4.59
N THR A 108 -15.94 -4.17 -4.73
CA THR A 108 -16.50 -5.10 -3.74
C THR A 108 -15.55 -6.28 -3.56
N SER A 109 -15.71 -7.02 -2.46
CA SER A 109 -14.94 -8.25 -2.22
C SER A 109 -15.08 -9.26 -3.35
N GLU A 110 -16.27 -9.39 -3.94
CA GLU A 110 -16.51 -10.29 -5.06
C GLU A 110 -15.78 -9.86 -6.34
N ILE A 111 -15.81 -8.55 -6.65
CA ILE A 111 -15.05 -8.01 -7.79
C ILE A 111 -13.56 -8.30 -7.63
N VAL A 112 -12.98 -8.01 -6.44
CA VAL A 112 -11.56 -8.24 -6.18
C VAL A 112 -11.21 -9.72 -6.25
N LYS A 113 -12.00 -10.58 -5.63
CA LYS A 113 -11.82 -12.03 -5.70
C LYS A 113 -11.73 -12.53 -7.14
N ASN A 114 -12.70 -12.16 -7.96
CA ASN A 114 -12.79 -12.61 -9.34
C ASN A 114 -11.67 -12.03 -10.20
N GLU A 115 -11.26 -10.79 -9.94
CA GLU A 115 -10.20 -10.13 -10.69
C GLU A 115 -8.81 -10.68 -10.33
N ILE A 116 -8.55 -10.99 -9.04
CA ILE A 116 -7.33 -11.70 -8.61
C ILE A 116 -7.19 -13.03 -9.37
N LEU A 117 -8.24 -13.85 -9.42
CA LEU A 117 -8.18 -15.14 -10.11
C LEU A 117 -7.84 -14.99 -11.60
N LYS A 118 -8.40 -13.99 -12.28
CA LYS A 118 -8.08 -13.70 -13.69
C LYS A 118 -6.64 -13.22 -13.87
N LEU A 119 -6.16 -12.35 -12.98
CA LEU A 119 -4.80 -11.86 -13.00
C LEU A 119 -3.79 -12.99 -12.75
N VAL A 120 -4.04 -13.85 -11.78
CA VAL A 120 -3.22 -15.03 -11.50
C VAL A 120 -3.08 -15.92 -12.74
N GLU A 121 -4.19 -16.23 -13.42
CA GLU A 121 -4.16 -17.01 -14.64
C GLU A 121 -3.45 -16.28 -15.80
N TRP A 122 -3.59 -14.97 -15.89
CA TRP A 122 -2.87 -14.16 -16.87
C TRP A 122 -1.35 -14.18 -16.58
N GLN A 123 -0.93 -14.00 -15.33
CA GLN A 123 0.48 -14.02 -14.91
C GLN A 123 1.14 -15.38 -15.15
N LYS A 124 0.46 -16.47 -14.81
CA LYS A 124 0.95 -17.83 -15.11
C LYS A 124 1.25 -18.02 -16.59
N ARG A 125 0.39 -17.49 -17.48
CA ARG A 125 0.64 -17.54 -18.93
C ARG A 125 1.75 -16.59 -19.38
N LYS A 126 1.88 -15.43 -18.71
CA LYS A 126 2.81 -14.36 -19.11
C LYS A 126 4.22 -14.56 -18.56
N PHE A 127 4.31 -14.92 -17.27
CA PHE A 127 5.58 -15.01 -16.53
C PHE A 127 5.95 -16.45 -16.16
N GLY A 128 4.99 -17.37 -16.14
CA GLY A 128 5.17 -18.74 -15.65
C GLY A 128 4.85 -18.89 -14.15
N TYR A 129 4.60 -17.78 -13.44
CA TYR A 129 4.26 -17.70 -12.01
C TYR A 129 3.34 -16.51 -11.75
N TYR A 130 2.91 -16.30 -10.48
CA TYR A 130 2.01 -15.21 -10.10
C TYR A 130 2.34 -14.55 -8.76
N PHE A 131 3.31 -15.05 -8.01
CA PHE A 131 3.70 -14.54 -6.69
C PHE A 131 5.06 -13.85 -6.75
N HIS A 132 5.29 -12.91 -5.82
CA HIS A 132 6.51 -12.12 -5.72
C HIS A 132 6.87 -11.40 -7.03
N THR A 133 5.88 -10.81 -7.69
CA THR A 133 6.15 -10.06 -8.91
C THR A 133 6.92 -8.77 -8.58
N THR A 134 7.95 -8.50 -9.37
CA THR A 134 8.74 -7.27 -9.27
C THR A 134 7.90 -6.04 -9.63
N ALA A 135 8.40 -4.86 -9.30
CA ALA A 135 7.76 -3.60 -9.72
C ALA A 135 7.59 -3.51 -11.25
N GLU A 136 8.56 -4.01 -12.03
CA GLU A 136 8.46 -4.01 -13.50
C GLU A 136 7.39 -4.99 -14.00
N GLU A 137 7.29 -6.19 -13.41
CA GLU A 137 6.26 -7.17 -13.77
C GLU A 137 4.86 -6.66 -13.40
N THR A 138 4.71 -6.00 -12.24
CA THR A 138 3.48 -5.32 -11.84
C THR A 138 3.14 -4.18 -12.82
N ALA A 139 4.13 -3.42 -13.28
CA ALA A 139 3.91 -2.40 -14.32
C ALA A 139 3.52 -3.01 -15.67
N ILE A 140 4.08 -4.18 -16.05
CA ILE A 140 3.66 -4.94 -17.23
C ILE A 140 2.20 -5.39 -17.09
N MET A 141 1.77 -5.85 -15.90
CA MET A 141 0.37 -6.17 -15.60
C MET A 141 -0.55 -4.96 -15.83
N LEU A 142 -0.16 -3.79 -15.32
CA LEU A 142 -0.91 -2.56 -15.51
C LEU A 142 -0.99 -2.13 -16.99
N ARG A 143 0.10 -2.26 -17.74
CA ARG A 143 0.13 -1.91 -19.17
C ARG A 143 -0.64 -2.93 -20.04
N GLN A 144 -0.41 -4.22 -19.85
CA GLN A 144 -0.86 -5.25 -20.79
C GLN A 144 -2.22 -5.86 -20.43
N TYR A 145 -2.52 -6.00 -19.14
CA TYR A 145 -3.81 -6.52 -18.69
C TYR A 145 -4.85 -5.41 -18.53
N PHE A 146 -4.49 -4.32 -17.82
CA PHE A 146 -5.42 -3.20 -17.61
C PHE A 146 -5.44 -2.17 -18.75
N GLY A 147 -4.48 -2.20 -19.68
CA GLY A 147 -4.47 -1.39 -20.89
C GLY A 147 -3.93 0.04 -20.72
N TYR A 148 -3.20 0.34 -19.65
CA TYR A 148 -2.62 1.65 -19.45
C TYR A 148 -1.49 1.93 -20.46
N LYS A 149 -1.56 3.08 -21.15
CA LYS A 149 -0.53 3.50 -22.12
C LYS A 149 0.76 3.92 -21.43
N ARG A 150 0.68 4.51 -20.23
CA ARG A 150 1.84 4.95 -19.47
C ARG A 150 1.76 4.48 -18.03
N VAL A 151 2.76 3.68 -17.65
CA VAL A 151 3.04 3.25 -16.27
C VAL A 151 4.55 3.39 -16.09
N ASP A 152 4.97 4.25 -15.19
CA ASP A 152 6.39 4.49 -14.93
C ASP A 152 6.83 3.69 -13.69
N VAL A 153 7.96 3.02 -13.78
CA VAL A 153 8.69 2.41 -12.66
C VAL A 153 9.87 3.31 -12.36
N LEU A 154 9.77 4.11 -11.30
CA LEU A 154 10.76 5.12 -10.94
C LEU A 154 11.69 4.55 -9.86
N ARG A 155 13.00 4.71 -10.07
CA ARG A 155 14.06 4.22 -9.19
C ARG A 155 14.80 5.40 -8.55
N ASP A 156 15.59 5.14 -7.51
CA ASP A 156 16.37 6.16 -6.81
C ASP A 156 15.52 7.35 -6.32
N ILE A 157 14.32 7.03 -5.89
CA ILE A 157 13.28 7.99 -5.50
C ILE A 157 13.52 8.56 -4.10
N THR A 158 12.88 9.68 -3.82
CA THR A 158 12.80 10.33 -2.50
C THR A 158 11.36 10.36 -1.97
N ILE A 159 11.19 10.69 -0.70
CA ILE A 159 9.87 10.95 -0.11
C ILE A 159 9.14 12.08 -0.87
N ASN A 160 9.86 13.09 -1.34
CA ASN A 160 9.27 14.21 -2.09
C ASN A 160 8.78 13.79 -3.48
N ASP A 161 9.42 12.82 -4.12
CA ASP A 161 8.92 12.29 -5.40
C ASP A 161 7.56 11.60 -5.19
N ILE A 162 7.42 10.79 -4.12
CA ILE A 162 6.14 10.18 -3.77
C ILE A 162 5.07 11.26 -3.54
N LYS A 163 5.36 12.26 -2.70
CA LYS A 163 4.44 13.38 -2.41
C LYS A 163 4.04 14.13 -3.68
N SER A 164 4.99 14.37 -4.59
CA SER A 164 4.73 15.06 -5.86
C SER A 164 3.74 14.29 -6.75
N HIS A 165 3.81 12.96 -6.78
CA HIS A 165 2.83 12.14 -7.49
C HIS A 165 1.46 12.19 -6.83
N LEU A 166 1.39 12.12 -5.50
CA LEU A 166 0.13 12.23 -4.78
C LEU A 166 -0.55 13.57 -5.01
N LEU A 167 0.19 14.69 -4.94
CA LEU A 167 -0.31 16.03 -5.24
C LEU A 167 -0.81 16.19 -6.69
N ALA A 168 -0.25 15.42 -7.60
CA ALA A 168 -0.71 15.37 -8.99
C ALA A 168 -1.88 14.37 -9.20
N GLY A 169 -2.54 13.91 -8.12
CA GLY A 169 -3.69 13.00 -8.18
C GLY A 169 -3.35 11.57 -8.57
N ARG A 170 -2.11 11.16 -8.43
CA ARG A 170 -1.64 9.81 -8.78
C ARG A 170 -1.27 9.03 -7.52
N PRO A 171 -2.09 8.05 -7.10
CA PRO A 171 -1.69 7.10 -6.07
C PRO A 171 -0.48 6.29 -6.52
N VAL A 172 0.35 5.89 -5.58
CA VAL A 172 1.64 5.26 -5.82
C VAL A 172 1.62 3.84 -5.28
N ILE A 173 1.95 2.85 -6.12
CA ILE A 173 2.14 1.46 -5.65
C ILE A 173 3.61 1.31 -5.24
N VAL A 174 3.84 0.69 -4.08
CA VAL A 174 5.19 0.47 -3.55
C VAL A 174 5.41 -0.97 -3.12
N PRO A 175 6.49 -1.61 -3.60
CA PRO A 175 6.96 -2.88 -3.07
C PRO A 175 7.76 -2.67 -1.78
N LEU A 176 7.65 -3.60 -0.85
CA LEU A 176 8.20 -3.48 0.50
C LEU A 176 8.90 -4.75 0.96
N ALA A 177 9.98 -4.61 1.71
CA ALA A 177 10.38 -5.59 2.71
C ALA A 177 9.38 -5.50 3.88
N GLY A 178 8.30 -6.27 3.80
CA GLY A 178 7.09 -6.03 4.59
C GLY A 178 7.28 -6.16 6.11
N GLN A 179 8.28 -6.91 6.58
CA GLN A 179 8.60 -7.00 8.01
C GLN A 179 9.11 -5.67 8.59
N LEU A 180 9.71 -4.80 7.77
CA LEU A 180 10.29 -3.53 8.21
C LEU A 180 9.26 -2.47 8.56
N VAL A 181 8.01 -2.60 8.12
CA VAL A 181 6.95 -1.62 8.44
C VAL A 181 6.37 -1.81 9.84
N GLY A 182 6.59 -2.98 10.47
CA GLY A 182 6.15 -3.25 11.84
C GLY A 182 4.63 -3.20 12.04
N ASN A 183 3.83 -3.51 11.01
CA ASN A 183 2.37 -3.46 11.10
C ASN A 183 1.86 -4.52 12.09
N PRO A 184 1.21 -4.14 13.21
CA PRO A 184 0.76 -5.07 14.23
C PRO A 184 -0.40 -5.96 13.78
N TYR A 185 -1.05 -5.62 12.67
CA TYR A 185 -2.18 -6.37 12.11
C TYR A 185 -1.75 -7.44 11.10
N TYR A 186 -0.47 -7.55 10.81
CA TYR A 186 0.07 -8.68 10.06
C TYR A 186 0.22 -9.92 10.96
N ARG A 187 0.13 -11.10 10.36
CA ARG A 187 0.61 -12.32 11.00
C ARG A 187 2.12 -12.17 11.21
N GLN A 188 2.53 -12.13 12.47
CA GLN A 188 3.93 -11.90 12.82
C GLN A 188 4.86 -13.03 12.33
N PRO A 189 6.08 -12.67 11.86
CA PRO A 189 6.73 -11.35 11.91
C PRO A 189 6.33 -10.38 10.79
N GLY A 190 5.39 -10.71 9.95
CA GLY A 190 4.98 -9.99 8.76
C GLY A 190 5.49 -10.64 7.47
N PRO A 191 4.99 -10.24 6.31
CA PRO A 191 5.41 -10.78 5.03
C PRO A 191 6.86 -10.37 4.72
N VAL A 192 7.64 -11.26 4.13
CA VAL A 192 8.99 -10.95 3.65
C VAL A 192 8.91 -9.90 2.54
N TYR A 193 8.04 -10.12 1.57
CA TYR A 193 7.72 -9.19 0.51
C TYR A 193 6.25 -8.78 0.59
N HIS A 194 5.97 -7.51 0.31
CA HIS A 194 4.61 -7.00 0.29
C HIS A 194 4.48 -5.86 -0.72
N MET A 195 3.27 -5.60 -1.15
CA MET A 195 2.96 -4.44 -1.98
C MET A 195 1.71 -3.75 -1.48
N LEU A 196 1.74 -2.42 -1.41
CA LEU A 196 0.60 -1.60 -0.99
C LEU A 196 0.48 -0.31 -1.81
N VAL A 197 -0.59 0.45 -1.59
CA VAL A 197 -0.85 1.72 -2.26
C VAL A 197 -0.70 2.88 -1.28
N ILE A 198 0.22 3.81 -1.54
CA ILE A 198 0.26 5.12 -0.89
C ILE A 198 -0.74 6.01 -1.61
N LYS A 199 -1.70 6.56 -0.87
CA LYS A 199 -2.80 7.37 -1.41
C LYS A 199 -2.83 8.80 -0.88
N GLY A 200 -1.97 9.11 0.09
CA GLY A 200 -1.94 10.44 0.67
C GLY A 200 -0.81 10.64 1.67
N PHE A 201 -0.79 11.84 2.24
CA PHE A 201 0.06 12.17 3.38
C PHE A 201 -0.60 13.24 4.25
N THR A 202 -0.23 13.24 5.52
CA THR A 202 -0.74 14.14 6.56
C THR A 202 0.17 15.37 6.75
N LYS A 203 -0.32 16.40 7.47
CA LYS A 203 0.47 17.60 7.81
C LYS A 203 1.74 17.30 8.57
N ASP A 204 1.71 16.30 9.45
CA ASP A 204 2.87 15.84 10.24
C ASP A 204 3.79 14.89 9.44
N GLY A 205 3.53 14.72 8.14
CA GLY A 205 4.42 14.05 7.20
C GLY A 205 4.30 12.55 7.13
N LYS A 206 3.31 11.93 7.76
CA LYS A 206 3.03 10.51 7.65
C LYS A 206 2.37 10.16 6.31
N PHE A 207 2.55 8.96 5.83
CA PHE A 207 1.86 8.47 4.64
C PHE A 207 0.53 7.80 4.99
N ILE A 208 -0.52 8.14 4.22
CA ILE A 208 -1.83 7.49 4.25
C ILE A 208 -1.82 6.40 3.18
N THR A 209 -2.12 5.16 3.55
CA THR A 209 -2.04 4.01 2.66
C THR A 209 -3.34 3.22 2.61
N ASN A 210 -3.51 2.46 1.53
CA ASN A 210 -4.37 1.30 1.49
C ASN A 210 -3.48 0.05 1.52
N ASP A 211 -3.32 -0.53 2.71
CA ASP A 211 -2.52 -1.72 2.96
C ASP A 211 -3.36 -2.98 2.78
N VAL A 212 -3.19 -3.62 1.63
CA VAL A 212 -4.01 -4.77 1.24
C VAL A 212 -3.74 -6.04 2.06
N GLY A 213 -2.63 -6.10 2.80
CA GLY A 213 -2.23 -7.26 3.62
C GLY A 213 -3.04 -7.43 4.91
N THR A 214 -3.99 -6.55 5.19
CA THR A 214 -4.86 -6.63 6.37
C THR A 214 -6.23 -6.03 6.11
N LYS A 215 -7.28 -6.59 6.76
CA LYS A 215 -8.63 -6.00 6.73
C LYS A 215 -8.71 -4.60 7.34
N ARG A 216 -7.72 -4.20 8.14
CA ARG A 216 -7.59 -2.89 8.79
C ARG A 216 -6.75 -1.90 7.98
N GLY A 217 -6.38 -2.25 6.75
CA GLY A 217 -5.45 -1.49 5.94
C GLY A 217 -6.02 -0.28 5.21
N GLN A 218 -7.34 -0.07 5.21
CA GLN A 218 -7.93 1.13 4.64
C GLN A 218 -7.51 2.35 5.45
N ASN A 219 -6.96 3.36 4.75
CA ASN A 219 -6.48 4.59 5.39
C ASN A 219 -5.48 4.34 6.53
N TYR A 220 -4.66 3.27 6.41
CA TYR A 220 -3.66 2.96 7.42
C TYR A 220 -2.49 3.94 7.31
N VAL A 221 -2.06 4.46 8.45
CA VAL A 221 -1.04 5.51 8.51
C VAL A 221 0.31 4.93 8.93
N TYR A 222 1.33 5.23 8.15
CA TYR A 222 2.71 4.89 8.45
C TYR A 222 3.56 6.15 8.64
N ASP A 223 4.52 6.12 9.55
CA ASP A 223 5.62 7.08 9.53
C ASP A 223 6.29 7.05 8.15
N ALA A 224 6.51 8.23 7.56
CA ALA A 224 7.00 8.30 6.19
C ALA A 224 8.41 7.73 6.04
N ASN A 225 9.29 7.88 7.05
CA ASN A 225 10.64 7.34 6.99
C ASN A 225 10.63 5.82 7.19
N VAL A 226 9.77 5.30 8.09
CA VAL A 226 9.61 3.85 8.29
C VAL A 226 9.15 3.20 7.00
N LEU A 227 8.08 3.72 6.38
CA LEU A 227 7.59 3.17 5.12
C LEU A 227 8.61 3.31 4.00
N PHE A 228 9.23 4.49 3.85
CA PHE A 228 10.24 4.74 2.83
C PHE A 228 11.46 3.82 2.97
N ASN A 229 11.92 3.59 4.20
CA ASN A 229 13.03 2.68 4.45
C ASN A 229 12.67 1.22 4.11
N ALA A 230 11.41 0.86 4.26
CA ALA A 230 10.91 -0.47 3.91
C ALA A 230 10.70 -0.69 2.40
N ILE A 231 10.70 0.39 1.57
CA ILE A 231 10.58 0.23 0.11
C ILE A 231 11.79 -0.54 -0.42
N HIS A 232 11.54 -1.76 -0.91
CA HIS A 232 12.50 -2.62 -1.59
C HIS A 232 11.76 -3.43 -2.65
N ASP A 233 12.24 -3.35 -3.90
CA ASP A 233 11.73 -4.20 -4.98
C ASP A 233 12.18 -5.65 -4.77
N ALA A 234 11.42 -6.60 -5.26
CA ALA A 234 11.90 -7.98 -5.38
C ALA A 234 13.12 -8.01 -6.30
N PRO A 235 14.28 -8.55 -5.88
CA PRO A 235 15.44 -8.64 -6.76
C PRO A 235 15.19 -9.52 -7.99
N THR A 236 14.32 -10.53 -7.85
CA THR A 236 13.79 -11.36 -8.94
C THR A 236 12.33 -11.70 -8.62
N GLY A 237 11.51 -11.97 -9.65
CA GLY A 237 10.16 -12.48 -9.47
C GLY A 237 10.10 -13.99 -9.29
N GLY A 238 8.96 -14.50 -8.81
CA GLY A 238 8.65 -15.91 -8.69
C GLY A 238 9.57 -16.70 -7.73
N ASP A 239 9.89 -17.93 -8.11
CA ASP A 239 10.68 -18.86 -7.29
C ASP A 239 12.17 -18.49 -7.16
N GLY A 240 12.64 -17.39 -7.74
CA GLY A 240 14.02 -16.90 -7.60
C GLY A 240 14.44 -16.64 -6.15
N TRP A 241 13.55 -16.82 -5.21
CA TRP A 241 13.71 -16.65 -3.76
C TRP A 241 14.16 -17.91 -3.02
N SER A 242 14.59 -18.96 -3.72
CA SER A 242 15.24 -20.14 -3.13
C SER A 242 16.59 -19.80 -2.50
N VAL A 243 16.59 -18.84 -1.57
CA VAL A 243 17.74 -18.37 -0.82
C VAL A 243 17.61 -18.72 0.65
N ASN A 244 18.74 -18.98 1.33
CA ASN A 244 18.75 -19.38 2.74
C ASN A 244 18.22 -18.28 3.70
N ASN A 245 18.15 -17.03 3.27
CA ASN A 245 17.69 -15.90 4.05
C ASN A 245 16.91 -14.90 3.18
N PRO A 246 15.61 -15.14 2.96
CA PRO A 246 14.78 -14.28 2.12
C PRO A 246 14.59 -12.86 2.70
N GLU A 247 14.65 -12.70 4.03
CA GLU A 247 14.54 -11.40 4.67
C GLU A 247 15.71 -10.46 4.37
N ASP A 248 16.91 -11.00 4.23
CA ASP A 248 18.08 -10.21 3.82
C ASP A 248 18.12 -10.04 2.30
N TYR A 249 17.67 -11.06 1.57
CA TYR A 249 17.62 -11.00 0.12
C TYR A 249 16.73 -9.88 -0.39
N ILE A 250 15.53 -9.71 0.17
CA ILE A 250 14.63 -8.61 -0.23
C ILE A 250 15.25 -7.23 -0.01
N LYS A 251 16.03 -7.05 1.03
CA LYS A 251 16.72 -5.78 1.34
C LYS A 251 17.81 -5.40 0.33
N THR A 252 18.22 -6.32 -0.55
CA THR A 252 19.15 -6.03 -1.65
C THR A 252 18.45 -5.36 -2.83
N GLY A 253 17.13 -5.41 -2.91
CA GLY A 253 16.34 -4.72 -3.92
C GLY A 253 16.38 -3.21 -3.76
N GLY A 254 16.32 -2.51 -4.90
CA GLY A 254 16.37 -1.05 -4.94
C GLY A 254 15.07 -0.39 -4.46
N LYS A 255 15.15 0.87 -4.08
CA LYS A 255 13.97 1.71 -3.82
C LYS A 255 13.28 2.06 -5.12
N VAL A 256 12.00 1.72 -5.22
CA VAL A 256 11.23 1.88 -6.45
C VAL A 256 9.77 2.17 -6.15
N ILE A 257 9.13 2.93 -7.03
CA ILE A 257 7.69 3.16 -7.03
C ILE A 257 7.09 2.91 -8.42
N ILE A 258 5.81 2.52 -8.43
CA ILE A 258 5.05 2.35 -9.66
C ILE A 258 3.99 3.44 -9.70
N VAL A 259 3.97 4.20 -10.80
CA VAL A 259 3.03 5.31 -11.02
C VAL A 259 2.23 5.08 -12.28
N VAL A 260 0.92 5.07 -12.14
CA VAL A 260 -0.02 4.94 -13.26
C VAL A 260 -0.49 6.32 -13.69
N TYR A 261 -0.46 6.59 -14.99
CA TYR A 261 -1.02 7.80 -15.56
C TYR A 261 -2.38 7.49 -16.19
N PRO A 262 -3.43 8.24 -15.82
CA PRO A 262 -4.75 8.01 -16.41
C PRO A 262 -4.66 8.19 -17.94
N THR A 263 -5.28 7.26 -18.66
CA THR A 263 -5.50 7.43 -20.08
C THR A 263 -6.66 8.42 -20.24
N HIS A 264 -6.37 9.66 -20.62
CA HIS A 264 -7.44 10.55 -21.10
C HIS A 264 -7.97 9.96 -22.40
N ASN A 265 -9.25 9.56 -22.39
CA ASN A 265 -10.01 9.26 -23.60
C ASN A 265 -10.29 10.56 -24.36
#